data_92c9b95050bd764c40f6f70dc59c1ba9
#
_entry.id   92c9b95050bd764c40f6f70dc59c1ba9
#
_cell.length_a   1.000
_cell.length_b   1.000
_cell.length_c   1.000
_cell.angle_alpha   90.00
_cell.angle_beta   90.00
_cell.angle_gamma   90.00
#
_symmetry.space_group_name_H-M   'P 1'
#
loop_
_entity.id
_entity.type
_entity.pdbx_description
1 polymer ?
#
loop_
_entity_poly.entity_id
_entity_poly.type
_entity_poly.pdbx_seq_one_letter_code
_entity_poly.pdbx_strand_id
1 'polypeptide(L)'
;MIKALAIANYRSIRDLAIELHGLDIVTGANGSGKSSLYRALRLLAECAGGDSGNVVGSLARDGGLASTLWAGPESISEAMRRGEVPVQGTVRRESVNLKLGYSSDYFGYLVDLGMPASSGAGFDQETGRSRPSAFSLDPEIKREQIFSGPLARPGSLLVDRKGSLAKLRGADGEWTELSRRLDTFQSMLTEVSDQDRAPEVLRVRDSVRSWRFYDHFRTDAEAPARQAQLGTRTPVLHHSGKDLAAALQTLREVGFERQLDAAVDHAFPGSRLEIAVADGRFSVELRQPGMLRPMKAAELSDGTLRFLLLTAALLTPRPPELMVLNEPETSLHVDLMPALAGLIVQASANSQMIVVTHSEALLKALRESGAAHEHELYKDLGETRIKGLGPLEGPLWSWPKR
;
A
#
# COMPACT_ATOMS: atom_id res chain seq x y z
N MET A 1 -1.44 -8.22 -13.60
CA MET A 1 -0.30 -7.86 -12.70
C MET A 1 -0.05 -6.37 -12.80
N ILE A 2 0.28 -5.70 -11.71
CA ILE A 2 0.68 -4.29 -11.71
C ILE A 2 2.04 -4.18 -12.39
N LYS A 3 2.19 -3.27 -13.36
CA LYS A 3 3.41 -3.09 -14.16
C LYS A 3 4.25 -1.91 -13.66
N ALA A 4 3.58 -0.83 -13.29
CA ALA A 4 4.26 0.34 -12.79
C ALA A 4 3.48 1.00 -11.65
N LEU A 5 4.23 1.59 -10.74
CA LEU A 5 3.76 2.45 -9.69
C LEU A 5 4.37 3.83 -9.87
N ALA A 6 3.57 4.89 -9.78
CA ALA A 6 4.05 6.25 -9.90
C ALA A 6 3.58 7.13 -8.75
N ILE A 7 4.48 7.95 -8.24
CA ILE A 7 4.26 8.84 -7.10
C ILE A 7 4.92 10.17 -7.41
N ALA A 8 4.18 11.27 -7.27
CA ALA A 8 4.77 12.59 -7.38
C ALA A 8 4.38 13.49 -6.20
N ASN A 9 5.38 14.23 -5.72
CA ASN A 9 5.26 15.22 -4.65
C ASN A 9 4.79 14.67 -3.29
N TYR A 10 5.20 13.47 -2.93
CA TYR A 10 4.90 12.88 -1.62
C TYR A 10 6.15 12.79 -0.74
N ARG A 11 6.20 13.55 0.36
CA ARG A 11 7.31 13.57 1.34
C ARG A 11 8.66 13.77 0.64
N SER A 12 9.55 12.78 0.65
CA SER A 12 10.83 12.81 -0.05
C SER A 12 10.77 12.38 -1.52
N ILE A 13 9.64 11.92 -1.99
CA ILE A 13 9.43 11.50 -3.38
C ILE A 13 8.93 12.70 -4.18
N ARG A 14 9.79 13.30 -5.00
CA ARG A 14 9.42 14.40 -5.89
C ARG A 14 8.70 13.89 -7.14
N ASP A 15 9.31 12.93 -7.82
CA ASP A 15 8.74 12.26 -8.99
C ASP A 15 9.44 10.91 -9.17
N LEU A 16 8.70 9.82 -8.99
CA LEU A 16 9.23 8.47 -9.02
C LEU A 16 8.25 7.55 -9.73
N ALA A 17 8.73 6.83 -10.72
CA ALA A 17 8.02 5.71 -11.33
C ALA A 17 8.88 4.44 -11.19
N ILE A 18 8.28 3.37 -10.72
CA ILE A 18 8.93 2.08 -10.46
C ILE A 18 8.24 1.01 -11.30
N GLU A 19 9.00 0.24 -12.05
CA GLU A 19 8.53 -0.96 -12.71
C GLU A 19 8.47 -2.11 -11.70
N LEU A 20 7.41 -2.93 -11.76
CA LEU A 20 7.19 -4.04 -10.84
C LEU A 20 7.20 -5.39 -11.58
N HIS A 21 7.84 -6.39 -10.96
CA HIS A 21 8.22 -7.66 -11.63
C HIS A 21 7.58 -8.92 -10.99
N GLY A 22 6.79 -8.76 -9.94
CA GLY A 22 6.14 -9.88 -9.26
C GLY A 22 6.57 -10.04 -7.80
N LEU A 23 7.86 -10.25 -7.53
CA LEU A 23 8.46 -10.11 -6.20
C LEU A 23 9.50 -9.00 -6.24
N ASP A 24 9.13 -7.85 -5.71
CA ASP A 24 9.96 -6.66 -5.69
C ASP A 24 10.43 -6.36 -4.27
N ILE A 25 11.73 -6.16 -4.09
CA ILE A 25 12.34 -5.83 -2.80
C ILE A 25 12.78 -4.38 -2.83
N VAL A 26 12.34 -3.60 -1.85
CA VAL A 26 12.73 -2.20 -1.69
C VAL A 26 13.72 -2.07 -0.54
N THR A 27 14.95 -1.70 -0.87
CA THR A 27 16.05 -1.53 0.09
C THR A 27 16.55 -0.09 0.12
N GLY A 28 17.53 0.18 0.95
CA GLY A 28 18.20 1.48 1.08
C GLY A 28 18.44 1.91 2.51
N ALA A 29 19.31 2.88 2.69
CA ALA A 29 19.66 3.42 4.01
C ALA A 29 18.46 4.00 4.76
N ASN A 30 18.61 4.19 6.08
CA ASN A 30 17.60 4.89 6.86
C ASN A 30 17.36 6.30 6.31
N GLY A 31 16.08 6.67 6.17
CA GLY A 31 15.71 7.94 5.57
C GLY A 31 15.75 8.00 4.04
N SER A 32 16.09 6.92 3.31
CA SER A 32 16.14 6.90 1.84
C SER A 32 14.78 7.09 1.15
N GLY A 33 13.66 6.91 1.88
CA GLY A 33 12.32 7.08 1.34
C GLY A 33 11.49 5.79 1.29
N LYS A 34 11.99 4.65 1.80
CA LYS A 34 11.26 3.37 1.88
C LYS A 34 9.88 3.52 2.50
N SER A 35 9.81 4.13 3.69
CA SER A 35 8.54 4.36 4.38
C SER A 35 7.62 5.35 3.64
N SER A 36 8.19 6.29 2.86
CA SER A 36 7.38 7.17 2.00
C SER A 36 6.75 6.39 0.85
N LEU A 37 7.48 5.48 0.23
CA LEU A 37 6.96 4.60 -0.81
C LEU A 37 5.82 3.72 -0.27
N TYR A 38 6.05 3.04 0.86
CA TYR A 38 5.04 2.21 1.50
C TYR A 38 3.75 2.99 1.82
N ARG A 39 3.89 4.17 2.44
CA ARG A 39 2.74 5.02 2.79
C ARG A 39 2.00 5.55 1.56
N ALA A 40 2.71 5.89 0.48
CA ALA A 40 2.09 6.32 -0.77
C ALA A 40 1.24 5.20 -1.40
N LEU A 41 1.73 3.95 -1.39
CA LEU A 41 0.98 2.77 -1.81
C LEU A 41 -0.29 2.57 -0.97
N ARG A 42 -0.14 2.67 0.35
CA ARG A 42 -1.28 2.56 1.27
C ARG A 42 -2.30 3.67 1.03
N LEU A 43 -1.84 4.90 0.82
CA LEU A 43 -2.72 6.03 0.51
C LEU A 43 -3.46 5.83 -0.81
N LEU A 44 -2.81 5.24 -1.82
CA LEU A 44 -3.46 4.89 -3.08
C LEU A 44 -4.59 3.86 -2.85
N ALA A 45 -4.37 2.87 -1.98
CA ALA A 45 -5.40 1.89 -1.61
C ALA A 45 -6.60 2.52 -0.88
N GLU A 46 -6.39 3.59 -0.10
CA GLU A 46 -7.48 4.33 0.57
C GLU A 46 -8.45 4.99 -0.41
N CYS A 47 -8.04 5.24 -1.66
CA CYS A 47 -8.94 5.72 -2.71
C CYS A 47 -10.08 4.74 -3.02
N ALA A 48 -9.90 3.44 -2.75
CA ALA A 48 -10.93 2.41 -2.94
C ALA A 48 -11.76 2.15 -1.66
N GLY A 49 -11.62 2.95 -0.62
CA GLY A 49 -12.34 2.81 0.65
C GLY A 49 -11.66 1.82 1.60
N GLY A 50 -10.37 2.04 1.89
CA GLY A 50 -9.62 1.29 2.90
C GLY A 50 -10.06 1.59 4.33
N ASP A 51 -9.18 1.27 5.30
CA ASP A 51 -9.45 1.35 6.75
C ASP A 51 -9.85 2.74 7.25
N SER A 52 -9.47 3.80 6.53
CA SER A 52 -9.77 5.19 6.89
C SER A 52 -11.09 5.70 6.34
N GLY A 53 -11.74 4.90 5.48
CA GLY A 53 -12.98 5.27 4.81
C GLY A 53 -12.78 6.19 3.59
N ASN A 54 -11.74 7.03 3.56
CA ASN A 54 -11.38 7.85 2.40
C ASN A 54 -9.93 8.36 2.44
N VAL A 55 -9.45 8.81 1.30
CA VAL A 55 -8.08 9.32 1.12
C VAL A 55 -7.80 10.59 1.93
N VAL A 56 -8.80 11.45 2.11
CA VAL A 56 -8.68 12.71 2.89
C VAL A 56 -8.46 12.41 4.37
N GLY A 57 -9.25 11.50 4.94
CA GLY A 57 -9.09 11.05 6.32
C GLY A 57 -7.75 10.36 6.57
N SER A 58 -7.22 9.64 5.59
CA SER A 58 -5.88 9.05 5.66
C SER A 58 -4.79 10.12 5.69
N LEU A 59 -4.88 11.12 4.82
CA LEU A 59 -3.96 12.27 4.81
C LEU A 59 -4.03 13.07 6.11
N ALA A 60 -5.23 13.26 6.68
CA ALA A 60 -5.39 13.96 7.95
C ALA A 60 -4.64 13.27 9.10
N ARG A 61 -4.67 11.93 9.15
CA ARG A 61 -3.86 11.14 10.12
C ARG A 61 -2.35 11.27 9.90
N ASP A 62 -1.91 11.49 8.68
CA ASP A 62 -0.51 11.74 8.33
C ASP A 62 -0.06 13.20 8.58
N GLY A 63 -0.93 14.05 9.15
CA GLY A 63 -0.67 15.45 9.45
C GLY A 63 -1.19 16.44 8.40
N GLY A 64 -2.09 16.00 7.53
CA GLY A 64 -2.69 16.78 6.44
C GLY A 64 -1.84 16.87 5.17
N LEU A 65 -2.46 17.31 4.07
CA LEU A 65 -1.80 17.36 2.77
C LEU A 65 -0.52 18.23 2.80
N ALA A 66 -0.59 19.40 3.41
CA ALA A 66 0.53 20.36 3.42
C ALA A 66 1.81 19.76 4.04
N SER A 67 1.68 18.93 5.09
CA SER A 67 2.81 18.26 5.76
C SER A 67 3.35 17.05 4.99
N THR A 68 2.54 16.49 4.09
CA THR A 68 2.90 15.31 3.29
C THR A 68 3.46 15.67 1.92
N LEU A 69 3.31 16.92 1.46
CA LEU A 69 3.84 17.35 0.17
C LEU A 69 5.36 17.46 0.18
N TRP A 70 5.96 17.28 -1.00
CA TRP A 70 7.37 17.51 -1.23
C TRP A 70 7.78 18.93 -0.83
N ALA A 71 8.70 19.05 0.11
CA ALA A 71 9.15 20.34 0.68
C ALA A 71 10.38 20.94 -0.04
N GLY A 72 11.01 20.22 -0.96
CA GLY A 72 12.17 20.68 -1.73
C GLY A 72 11.81 21.59 -2.90
N PRO A 73 12.75 21.98 -3.77
CA PRO A 73 12.52 22.87 -4.92
C PRO A 73 11.61 22.20 -5.94
N GLU A 74 11.01 23.01 -6.82
CA GLU A 74 10.18 22.56 -7.94
C GLU A 74 10.98 21.69 -8.92
N SER A 75 12.23 22.08 -9.20
CA SER A 75 13.18 21.31 -10.00
C SER A 75 14.56 21.31 -9.34
N ILE A 76 15.31 20.23 -9.50
CA ILE A 76 16.70 20.10 -9.06
C ILE A 76 17.57 20.08 -10.31
N SER A 77 18.32 21.17 -10.54
CA SER A 77 19.23 21.28 -11.68
C SER A 77 20.53 20.51 -11.43
N GLU A 78 21.25 20.19 -12.50
CA GLU A 78 22.60 19.60 -12.41
C GLU A 78 23.59 20.52 -11.64
N ALA A 79 23.47 21.84 -11.79
CA ALA A 79 24.27 22.80 -11.04
C ALA A 79 23.99 22.74 -9.52
N MET A 80 22.73 22.52 -9.12
CA MET A 80 22.39 22.27 -7.71
C MET A 80 22.99 20.95 -7.22
N ARG A 81 22.95 19.89 -8.05
CA ARG A 81 23.55 18.59 -7.71
C ARG A 81 25.06 18.67 -7.53
N ARG A 82 25.74 19.51 -8.31
CA ARG A 82 27.18 19.76 -8.17
C ARG A 82 27.52 20.77 -7.07
N GLY A 83 26.52 21.35 -6.39
CA GLY A 83 26.74 22.34 -5.33
C GLY A 83 27.14 23.73 -5.84
N GLU A 84 27.03 23.99 -7.14
CA GLU A 84 27.36 25.28 -7.78
C GLU A 84 26.30 26.35 -7.52
N VAL A 85 25.04 25.90 -7.29
CA VAL A 85 23.89 26.77 -7.00
C VAL A 85 23.18 26.23 -5.77
N PRO A 86 22.87 27.08 -4.76
CA PRO A 86 22.17 26.63 -3.57
C PRO A 86 20.71 26.25 -3.87
N VAL A 87 20.19 25.25 -3.16
CA VAL A 87 18.78 24.87 -3.20
C VAL A 87 17.93 25.89 -2.45
N GLN A 88 18.46 26.42 -1.33
CA GLN A 88 17.81 27.42 -0.50
C GLN A 88 17.60 28.74 -1.26
N GLY A 89 16.41 29.34 -1.10
CA GLY A 89 16.06 30.59 -1.79
C GLY A 89 15.37 30.38 -3.14
N THR A 90 15.18 29.14 -3.58
CA THR A 90 14.34 28.87 -4.77
C THR A 90 12.87 29.12 -4.44
N VAL A 91 12.17 29.81 -5.34
CA VAL A 91 10.73 30.08 -5.21
C VAL A 91 9.96 29.19 -6.19
N ARG A 92 8.95 28.50 -5.68
CA ARG A 92 8.05 27.72 -6.52
C ARG A 92 7.08 28.64 -7.27
N ARG A 93 6.82 28.33 -8.52
CA ARG A 93 5.90 29.07 -9.39
C ARG A 93 4.55 28.35 -9.48
N GLU A 94 4.56 27.01 -9.39
CA GLU A 94 3.35 26.20 -9.48
C GLU A 94 2.95 25.63 -8.11
N SER A 95 1.65 25.44 -7.92
CA SER A 95 1.14 24.75 -6.74
C SER A 95 1.53 23.29 -6.76
N VAL A 96 2.03 22.79 -5.63
CA VAL A 96 2.41 21.38 -5.49
C VAL A 96 1.18 20.54 -5.23
N ASN A 97 1.02 19.47 -6.00
CA ASN A 97 -0.04 18.49 -5.84
C ASN A 97 0.55 17.10 -5.63
N LEU A 98 -0.08 16.36 -4.74
CA LEU A 98 0.18 14.95 -4.57
C LEU A 98 -0.47 14.17 -5.72
N LYS A 99 0.34 13.39 -6.43
CA LYS A 99 -0.17 12.50 -7.47
C LYS A 99 0.26 11.08 -7.18
N LEU A 100 -0.68 10.16 -7.28
CA LEU A 100 -0.48 8.74 -7.10
C LEU A 100 -1.10 8.01 -8.27
N GLY A 101 -0.47 6.91 -8.70
CA GLY A 101 -1.05 6.09 -9.75
C GLY A 101 -0.34 4.77 -9.91
N TYR A 102 -1.02 3.84 -10.54
CA TYR A 102 -0.45 2.57 -10.99
C TYR A 102 -0.98 2.20 -12.37
N SER A 103 -0.26 1.36 -13.06
CA SER A 103 -0.72 0.69 -14.26
C SER A 103 -0.60 -0.83 -14.13
N SER A 104 -1.47 -1.56 -14.82
CA SER A 104 -1.44 -3.01 -14.87
C SER A 104 -1.62 -3.51 -16.30
N ASP A 105 -1.66 -4.83 -16.49
CA ASP A 105 -1.94 -5.44 -17.78
C ASP A 105 -3.31 -5.02 -18.35
N TYR A 106 -4.28 -4.75 -17.47
CA TYR A 106 -5.66 -4.45 -17.87
C TYR A 106 -6.03 -2.99 -17.70
N PHE A 107 -5.88 -2.48 -16.49
CA PHE A 107 -6.27 -1.12 -16.12
C PHE A 107 -5.17 -0.40 -15.36
N GLY A 108 -5.13 0.91 -15.54
CA GLY A 108 -4.40 1.79 -14.66
C GLY A 108 -5.33 2.80 -14.01
N TYR A 109 -4.88 3.33 -12.90
CA TYR A 109 -5.58 4.35 -12.13
C TYR A 109 -4.61 5.42 -11.67
N LEU A 110 -5.07 6.65 -11.68
CA LEU A 110 -4.32 7.76 -11.10
C LEU A 110 -5.27 8.74 -10.40
N VAL A 111 -4.71 9.40 -9.36
CA VAL A 111 -5.37 10.45 -8.60
C VAL A 111 -4.43 11.64 -8.41
N ASP A 112 -4.95 12.85 -8.58
CA ASP A 112 -4.28 14.14 -8.35
C ASP A 112 -5.03 14.86 -7.21
N LEU A 113 -4.35 15.05 -6.08
CA LEU A 113 -4.85 15.69 -4.87
C LEU A 113 -4.17 17.05 -4.70
N GLY A 114 -4.96 18.08 -4.44
CA GLY A 114 -4.45 19.44 -4.24
C GLY A 114 -5.22 20.18 -3.16
N MET A 115 -4.69 21.32 -2.76
CA MET A 115 -5.38 22.20 -1.83
C MET A 115 -6.69 22.70 -2.47
N PRO A 116 -7.75 22.94 -1.67
CA PRO A 116 -9.00 23.46 -2.19
C PRO A 116 -8.77 24.76 -2.95
N ALA A 117 -9.49 24.94 -4.04
CA ALA A 117 -9.61 26.26 -4.62
C ALA A 117 -10.21 27.17 -3.53
N SER A 118 -9.75 28.40 -3.40
CA SER A 118 -10.14 29.37 -2.36
C SER A 118 -11.63 29.77 -2.45
N SER A 119 -12.50 28.77 -2.33
CA SER A 119 -13.95 28.94 -2.19
C SER A 119 -14.26 29.06 -0.71
N GLY A 120 -14.62 30.25 -0.28
CA GLY A 120 -15.07 30.48 1.09
C GLY A 120 -16.29 29.63 1.44
N ALA A 121 -16.48 29.31 2.71
CA ALA A 121 -17.62 28.56 3.26
C ALA A 121 -18.99 29.30 3.12
N GLY A 122 -19.15 30.17 2.12
CA GLY A 122 -20.32 31.03 1.88
C GLY A 122 -19.98 32.51 1.96
N PHE A 123 -20.96 33.33 1.69
CA PHE A 123 -20.87 34.77 1.84
C PHE A 123 -21.37 35.17 3.24
N ASP A 124 -20.63 36.05 3.88
CA ASP A 124 -21.11 36.75 5.05
C ASP A 124 -22.22 37.72 4.61
N GLN A 125 -23.44 37.51 5.12
CA GLN A 125 -24.61 38.31 4.70
C GLN A 125 -24.51 39.78 5.13
N GLU A 126 -23.74 40.09 6.19
CA GLU A 126 -23.57 41.46 6.68
C GLU A 126 -22.44 42.21 5.98
N THR A 127 -21.35 41.52 5.64
CA THR A 127 -20.15 42.14 5.06
C THR A 127 -20.01 41.92 3.56
N GLY A 128 -20.81 41.03 2.94
CA GLY A 128 -20.70 40.65 1.53
C GLY A 128 -19.36 39.96 1.16
N ARG A 129 -18.55 39.58 2.15
CA ARG A 129 -17.26 38.96 1.94
C ARG A 129 -17.36 37.43 2.04
N SER A 130 -16.57 36.74 1.23
CA SER A 130 -16.42 35.30 1.35
C SER A 130 -15.80 34.97 2.70
N ARG A 131 -16.45 34.09 3.48
CA ARG A 131 -15.89 33.56 4.73
C ARG A 131 -14.88 32.45 4.39
N PRO A 132 -13.65 32.49 4.94
CA PRO A 132 -12.73 31.38 4.76
C PRO A 132 -13.30 30.10 5.40
N SER A 133 -13.20 28.99 4.69
CA SER A 133 -13.60 27.69 5.23
C SER A 133 -12.65 27.27 6.37
N ALA A 134 -13.18 26.72 7.46
CA ALA A 134 -12.39 26.07 8.49
C ALA A 134 -11.63 24.81 7.94
N PHE A 135 -12.12 24.26 6.83
CA PHE A 135 -11.55 23.11 6.13
C PHE A 135 -10.67 23.51 4.94
N SER A 136 -10.12 24.71 4.94
CA SER A 136 -9.27 25.22 3.84
C SER A 136 -7.97 24.43 3.63
N LEU A 137 -7.61 23.56 4.56
CA LEU A 137 -6.43 22.67 4.49
C LEU A 137 -6.77 21.23 4.11
N ASP A 138 -8.06 20.89 4.00
CA ASP A 138 -8.46 19.57 3.58
C ASP A 138 -8.19 19.40 2.08
N PRO A 139 -7.56 18.30 1.66
CA PRO A 139 -7.27 18.08 0.25
C PRO A 139 -8.55 17.83 -0.55
N GLU A 140 -8.52 18.27 -1.79
CA GLU A 140 -9.54 17.93 -2.79
C GLU A 140 -8.94 17.05 -3.88
N ILE A 141 -9.73 16.13 -4.38
CA ILE A 141 -9.41 15.39 -5.60
C ILE A 141 -9.63 16.33 -6.78
N LYS A 142 -8.53 16.72 -7.42
CA LYS A 142 -8.56 17.61 -8.60
C LYS A 142 -8.80 16.82 -9.87
N ARG A 143 -8.25 15.61 -9.94
CA ARG A 143 -8.43 14.71 -11.07
C ARG A 143 -8.31 13.26 -10.64
N GLU A 144 -9.11 12.39 -11.23
CA GLU A 144 -8.94 10.95 -11.23
C GLU A 144 -9.13 10.41 -12.63
N GLN A 145 -8.38 9.37 -12.98
CA GLN A 145 -8.48 8.74 -14.29
C GLN A 145 -8.36 7.22 -14.19
N ILE A 146 -9.14 6.52 -15.01
CA ILE A 146 -8.96 5.11 -15.30
C ILE A 146 -8.63 4.98 -16.77
N PHE A 147 -7.64 4.18 -17.10
CA PHE A 147 -7.17 3.92 -18.45
C PHE A 147 -6.91 2.43 -18.67
N SER A 148 -6.97 1.98 -19.92
CA SER A 148 -6.65 0.61 -20.31
C SER A 148 -5.15 0.43 -20.57
N GLY A 149 -4.62 -0.72 -20.13
CA GLY A 149 -3.23 -1.11 -20.37
C GLY A 149 -2.20 -0.34 -19.53
N PRO A 150 -0.92 -0.46 -19.89
CA PRO A 150 0.19 -0.04 -19.02
C PRO A 150 0.49 1.46 -19.06
N LEU A 151 -0.13 2.25 -19.95
CA LEU A 151 0.20 3.66 -20.13
C LEU A 151 -1.04 4.52 -20.33
N ALA A 152 -1.14 5.59 -19.52
CA ALA A 152 -2.15 6.62 -19.69
C ALA A 152 -1.88 7.46 -20.95
N ARG A 153 -2.72 7.29 -21.97
CA ARG A 153 -2.70 8.05 -23.23
C ARG A 153 -4.13 8.51 -23.52
N PRO A 154 -4.32 9.58 -24.32
CA PRO A 154 -5.68 10.03 -24.68
C PRO A 154 -6.55 8.91 -25.27
N GLY A 155 -5.97 8.00 -26.05
CA GLY A 155 -6.69 6.88 -26.65
C GLY A 155 -7.01 5.73 -25.70
N SER A 156 -6.28 5.55 -24.61
CA SER A 156 -6.51 4.49 -23.63
C SER A 156 -7.39 4.93 -22.44
N LEU A 157 -7.73 6.22 -22.38
CA LEU A 157 -8.50 6.77 -21.27
C LEU A 157 -9.95 6.30 -21.35
N LEU A 158 -10.44 5.71 -20.25
CA LEU A 158 -11.80 5.15 -20.11
C LEU A 158 -12.68 6.04 -19.25
N VAL A 159 -12.16 6.53 -18.12
CA VAL A 159 -12.89 7.42 -17.22
C VAL A 159 -11.98 8.63 -16.89
N ASP A 160 -12.54 9.84 -17.01
CA ASP A 160 -11.87 11.08 -16.63
C ASP A 160 -12.77 11.90 -15.72
N ARG A 161 -12.32 12.07 -14.47
CA ARG A 161 -12.95 12.93 -13.49
C ARG A 161 -12.12 14.19 -13.29
N LYS A 162 -12.82 15.34 -13.31
CA LYS A 162 -12.29 16.67 -12.94
C LYS A 162 -13.20 17.31 -11.90
N GLY A 163 -12.69 17.46 -10.68
CA GLY A 163 -13.50 17.93 -9.55
C GLY A 163 -14.74 17.06 -9.35
N SER A 164 -15.92 17.62 -9.43
CA SER A 164 -17.19 16.90 -9.24
C SER A 164 -17.74 16.24 -10.51
N LEU A 165 -17.17 16.52 -11.68
CA LEU A 165 -17.62 15.99 -12.96
C LEU A 165 -16.80 14.76 -13.34
N ALA A 166 -17.46 13.62 -13.51
CA ALA A 166 -16.88 12.41 -14.11
C ALA A 166 -17.54 12.12 -15.47
N LYS A 167 -16.70 11.74 -16.42
CA LYS A 167 -17.09 11.32 -17.77
C LYS A 167 -16.57 9.91 -18.06
N LEU A 168 -17.34 9.14 -18.79
CA LEU A 168 -17.02 7.82 -19.28
C LEU A 168 -16.87 7.83 -20.78
N ARG A 169 -15.92 7.10 -21.32
CA ARG A 169 -15.75 6.94 -22.76
C ARG A 169 -16.50 5.71 -23.24
N GLY A 170 -17.45 5.92 -24.14
CA GLY A 170 -18.21 4.85 -24.79
C GLY A 170 -17.36 4.01 -25.75
N ALA A 171 -17.89 2.86 -26.17
CA ALA A 171 -17.25 1.99 -27.17
C ALA A 171 -17.08 2.68 -28.55
N ASP A 172 -17.91 3.66 -28.84
CA ASP A 172 -17.84 4.53 -30.02
C ASP A 172 -16.74 5.60 -29.93
N GLY A 173 -16.08 5.72 -28.75
CA GLY A 173 -15.05 6.71 -28.46
C GLY A 173 -15.59 8.05 -27.94
N GLU A 174 -16.90 8.24 -27.90
CA GLU A 174 -17.53 9.44 -27.42
C GLU A 174 -17.56 9.51 -25.88
N TRP A 175 -17.50 10.74 -25.36
CA TRP A 175 -17.52 10.98 -23.92
C TRP A 175 -18.94 11.26 -23.43
N THR A 176 -19.44 10.39 -22.57
CA THR A 176 -20.72 10.55 -21.90
C THR A 176 -20.52 10.95 -20.44
N GLU A 177 -21.47 11.68 -19.88
CA GLU A 177 -21.45 12.07 -18.49
C GLU A 177 -21.81 10.88 -17.60
N LEU A 178 -20.94 10.58 -16.62
CA LEU A 178 -21.18 9.56 -15.61
C LEU A 178 -21.80 10.19 -14.34
N SER A 179 -21.27 11.31 -13.86
CA SER A 179 -21.79 12.05 -12.71
C SER A 179 -21.32 13.50 -12.74
N ARG A 180 -22.14 14.44 -12.20
CA ARG A 180 -21.78 15.86 -11.93
C ARG A 180 -21.68 16.19 -10.46
N ARG A 181 -21.89 15.22 -9.58
CA ARG A 181 -22.11 15.48 -8.14
C ARG A 181 -21.17 14.66 -7.25
N LEU A 182 -20.02 14.23 -7.79
CA LEU A 182 -19.04 13.55 -6.95
C LEU A 182 -18.44 14.55 -5.96
N ASP A 183 -18.36 14.13 -4.71
CA ASP A 183 -17.72 14.93 -3.67
C ASP A 183 -16.24 15.06 -3.91
N THR A 184 -15.67 16.26 -3.81
CA THR A 184 -14.25 16.51 -4.11
C THR A 184 -13.30 15.87 -3.08
N PHE A 185 -13.80 15.41 -1.95
CA PHE A 185 -13.03 14.73 -0.89
C PHE A 185 -13.21 13.20 -0.89
N GLN A 186 -14.04 12.65 -1.78
CA GLN A 186 -14.22 11.22 -1.94
C GLN A 186 -13.78 10.75 -3.34
N SER A 187 -13.14 9.59 -3.41
CA SER A 187 -12.74 9.00 -4.70
C SER A 187 -13.94 8.50 -5.49
N MET A 188 -13.88 8.61 -6.82
CA MET A 188 -14.87 7.97 -7.69
C MET A 188 -14.94 6.45 -7.49
N LEU A 189 -13.85 5.83 -7.02
CA LEU A 189 -13.83 4.40 -6.72
C LEU A 189 -14.78 4.03 -5.57
N THR A 190 -15.09 4.96 -4.67
CA THR A 190 -16.04 4.72 -3.56
C THR A 190 -17.46 5.17 -3.89
N GLU A 191 -17.63 6.22 -4.68
CA GLU A 191 -18.94 6.81 -4.94
C GLU A 191 -19.68 6.20 -6.13
N VAL A 192 -18.94 5.76 -7.17
CA VAL A 192 -19.56 5.16 -8.34
C VAL A 192 -19.92 3.70 -8.07
N SER A 193 -21.19 3.33 -8.21
CA SER A 193 -21.71 1.99 -7.99
C SER A 193 -22.48 1.39 -9.19
N ASP A 194 -22.56 2.14 -10.29
CA ASP A 194 -23.30 1.70 -11.50
C ASP A 194 -22.48 0.68 -12.29
N GLN A 195 -22.84 -0.61 -12.11
CA GLN A 195 -22.14 -1.74 -12.73
C GLN A 195 -22.36 -1.80 -14.24
N ASP A 196 -23.51 -1.37 -14.72
CA ASP A 196 -23.87 -1.47 -16.13
C ASP A 196 -23.19 -0.35 -16.95
N ARG A 197 -23.07 0.84 -16.36
CA ARG A 197 -22.49 1.99 -17.04
C ARG A 197 -20.98 2.13 -16.87
N ALA A 198 -20.44 1.76 -15.70
CA ALA A 198 -19.03 1.97 -15.38
C ALA A 198 -18.36 0.72 -14.75
N PRO A 199 -18.39 -0.45 -15.42
CA PRO A 199 -17.80 -1.68 -14.90
C PRO A 199 -16.29 -1.55 -14.64
N GLU A 200 -15.58 -0.69 -15.36
CA GLU A 200 -14.15 -0.43 -15.19
C GLU A 200 -13.85 0.20 -13.82
N VAL A 201 -14.71 1.10 -13.35
CA VAL A 201 -14.56 1.72 -12.02
C VAL A 201 -14.66 0.66 -10.93
N LEU A 202 -15.64 -0.25 -11.05
CA LEU A 202 -15.85 -1.32 -10.10
C LEU A 202 -14.70 -2.34 -10.10
N ARG A 203 -14.19 -2.70 -11.28
CA ARG A 203 -13.05 -3.60 -11.40
C ARG A 203 -11.78 -3.01 -10.79
N VAL A 204 -11.48 -1.75 -11.07
CA VAL A 204 -10.34 -1.04 -10.44
C VAL A 204 -10.52 -0.96 -8.93
N ARG A 205 -11.71 -0.62 -8.45
CA ARG A 205 -12.03 -0.60 -7.01
C ARG A 205 -11.80 -1.95 -6.36
N ASP A 206 -12.33 -3.02 -6.94
CA ASP A 206 -12.26 -4.36 -6.34
C ASP A 206 -10.82 -4.89 -6.38
N SER A 207 -10.05 -4.60 -7.44
CA SER A 207 -8.62 -4.85 -7.52
C SER A 207 -7.88 -4.16 -6.37
N VAL A 208 -8.02 -2.85 -6.24
CA VAL A 208 -7.32 -2.07 -5.20
C VAL A 208 -7.77 -2.47 -3.79
N ARG A 209 -9.05 -2.79 -3.57
CA ARG A 209 -9.56 -3.33 -2.30
C ARG A 209 -8.97 -4.68 -1.93
N SER A 210 -8.54 -5.45 -2.91
CA SER A 210 -7.90 -6.73 -2.64
C SER A 210 -6.50 -6.57 -2.04
N TRP A 211 -5.83 -5.43 -2.23
CA TRP A 211 -4.47 -5.19 -1.75
C TRP A 211 -4.36 -5.34 -0.24
N ARG A 212 -3.25 -5.93 0.21
CA ARG A 212 -2.98 -6.17 1.63
C ARG A 212 -1.67 -5.54 2.03
N PHE A 213 -1.71 -4.90 3.19
CA PHE A 213 -0.58 -4.19 3.76
C PHE A 213 -0.32 -4.75 5.15
N TYR A 214 0.84 -5.38 5.33
CA TYR A 214 1.27 -5.89 6.61
C TYR A 214 2.51 -5.13 7.04
N ASP A 215 2.32 -4.29 8.02
CA ASP A 215 3.33 -3.38 8.54
C ASP A 215 3.74 -3.83 9.96
N HIS A 216 3.01 -3.35 10.94
CA HIS A 216 3.33 -3.58 12.33
C HIS A 216 2.24 -4.44 12.99
N PHE A 217 2.47 -5.75 13.02
CA PHE A 217 1.67 -6.60 13.89
C PHE A 217 1.98 -6.31 15.35
N ARG A 218 0.96 -6.01 16.14
CA ARG A 218 1.12 -5.92 17.59
C ARG A 218 1.41 -7.30 18.17
N THR A 219 2.48 -7.38 18.97
CA THR A 219 2.90 -8.60 19.68
C THR A 219 3.10 -8.36 21.18
N ASP A 220 2.82 -7.14 21.66
CA ASP A 220 2.83 -6.81 23.08
C ASP A 220 1.81 -7.64 23.89
N ALA A 221 1.85 -7.55 25.21
CA ALA A 221 0.99 -8.34 26.11
C ALA A 221 -0.53 -8.16 25.84
N GLU A 222 -0.93 -6.97 25.36
CA GLU A 222 -2.30 -6.61 25.02
C GLU A 222 -2.65 -6.86 23.55
N ALA A 223 -1.73 -7.48 22.78
CA ALA A 223 -1.97 -7.75 21.37
C ALA A 223 -3.18 -8.65 21.14
N PRO A 224 -4.09 -8.32 20.21
CA PRO A 224 -5.27 -9.12 19.94
C PRO A 224 -4.95 -10.58 19.58
N ALA A 225 -3.85 -10.83 18.90
CA ALA A 225 -3.41 -12.18 18.52
C ALA A 225 -3.05 -13.08 19.73
N ARG A 226 -2.80 -12.49 20.91
CA ARG A 226 -2.54 -13.24 22.15
C ARG A 226 -3.79 -13.71 22.87
N GLN A 227 -4.94 -13.18 22.49
CA GLN A 227 -6.20 -13.39 23.18
C GLN A 227 -7.09 -14.36 22.42
N ALA A 228 -7.90 -15.14 23.14
CA ALA A 228 -8.96 -15.95 22.55
C ALA A 228 -10.05 -15.05 21.97
N GLN A 229 -10.36 -15.20 20.69
CA GLN A 229 -11.33 -14.40 19.98
C GLN A 229 -12.44 -15.24 19.38
N LEU A 230 -13.61 -14.61 19.17
CA LEU A 230 -14.69 -15.27 18.47
C LEU A 230 -14.22 -15.68 17.08
N GLY A 231 -14.28 -16.96 16.75
CA GLY A 231 -13.80 -17.50 15.48
C GLY A 231 -14.86 -17.42 14.40
N THR A 232 -14.49 -16.85 13.25
CA THR A 232 -15.25 -16.96 12.01
C THR A 232 -14.32 -17.41 10.89
N ARG A 233 -14.85 -18.01 9.84
CA ARG A 233 -14.01 -18.41 8.70
C ARG A 233 -13.31 -17.17 8.13
N THR A 234 -11.99 -17.17 8.21
CA THR A 234 -11.11 -16.02 7.87
C THR A 234 -10.14 -16.42 6.76
N PRO A 235 -10.53 -16.28 5.49
CA PRO A 235 -9.67 -16.65 4.38
C PRO A 235 -8.49 -15.68 4.16
N VAL A 236 -8.59 -14.46 4.67
CA VAL A 236 -7.52 -13.42 4.58
C VAL A 236 -7.33 -12.83 5.96
N LEU A 237 -6.10 -12.88 6.48
CA LEU A 237 -5.75 -12.28 7.76
C LEU A 237 -6.00 -10.76 7.74
N HIS A 238 -6.65 -10.26 8.79
CA HIS A 238 -6.81 -8.83 8.99
C HIS A 238 -5.44 -8.16 9.17
N HIS A 239 -5.28 -6.93 8.67
CA HIS A 239 -3.99 -6.21 8.73
C HIS A 239 -3.44 -6.03 10.17
N SER A 240 -4.30 -6.00 11.19
CA SER A 240 -3.88 -5.95 12.59
C SER A 240 -3.58 -7.33 13.21
N GLY A 241 -3.82 -8.42 12.48
CA GLY A 241 -3.62 -9.79 12.99
C GLY A 241 -4.60 -10.23 14.08
N LYS A 242 -5.69 -9.47 14.33
CA LYS A 242 -6.65 -9.75 15.42
C LYS A 242 -7.35 -11.10 15.31
N ASP A 243 -7.42 -11.66 14.12
CA ASP A 243 -8.13 -12.90 13.76
C ASP A 243 -7.18 -14.07 13.47
N LEU A 244 -5.95 -14.02 14.01
CA LEU A 244 -4.89 -15.00 13.75
C LEU A 244 -5.36 -16.45 13.92
N ALA A 245 -5.96 -16.78 15.06
CA ALA A 245 -6.39 -18.15 15.34
C ALA A 245 -7.44 -18.65 14.34
N ALA A 246 -8.38 -17.80 13.96
CA ALA A 246 -9.41 -18.13 12.97
C ALA A 246 -8.81 -18.27 11.54
N ALA A 247 -7.83 -17.44 11.18
CA ALA A 247 -7.12 -17.56 9.91
C ALA A 247 -6.33 -18.87 9.83
N LEU A 248 -5.58 -19.21 10.87
CA LEU A 248 -4.81 -20.47 10.93
C LEU A 248 -5.73 -21.70 10.90
N GLN A 249 -6.86 -21.66 11.62
CA GLN A 249 -7.85 -22.74 11.54
C GLN A 249 -8.48 -22.84 10.14
N THR A 250 -8.76 -21.69 9.51
CA THR A 250 -9.28 -21.69 8.13
C THR A 250 -8.29 -22.32 7.15
N LEU A 251 -6.99 -22.02 7.28
CA LEU A 251 -5.93 -22.66 6.46
C LEU A 251 -5.98 -24.19 6.57
N ARG A 252 -6.13 -24.73 7.79
CA ARG A 252 -6.22 -26.18 8.01
C ARG A 252 -7.46 -26.78 7.32
N GLU A 253 -8.61 -26.15 7.47
CA GLU A 253 -9.87 -26.67 6.94
C GLU A 253 -9.99 -26.59 5.41
N VAL A 254 -9.26 -25.66 4.77
CA VAL A 254 -9.29 -25.50 3.30
C VAL A 254 -8.14 -26.19 2.56
N GLY A 255 -7.37 -27.04 3.27
CA GLY A 255 -6.37 -27.91 2.66
C GLY A 255 -4.92 -27.38 2.68
N PHE A 256 -4.62 -26.32 3.42
CA PHE A 256 -3.27 -25.75 3.58
C PHE A 256 -2.55 -26.29 4.84
N GLU A 257 -3.09 -27.32 5.51
CA GLU A 257 -2.53 -27.87 6.75
C GLU A 257 -1.06 -28.30 6.58
N ARG A 258 -0.74 -29.01 5.50
CA ARG A 258 0.64 -29.49 5.25
C ARG A 258 1.61 -28.33 5.08
N GLN A 259 1.24 -27.27 4.36
CA GLN A 259 2.08 -26.09 4.16
C GLN A 259 2.27 -25.34 5.47
N LEU A 260 1.21 -25.21 6.27
CA LEU A 260 1.25 -24.58 7.58
C LEU A 260 2.18 -25.35 8.54
N ASP A 261 2.02 -26.67 8.64
CA ASP A 261 2.83 -27.51 9.51
C ASP A 261 4.30 -27.50 9.07
N ALA A 262 4.57 -27.54 7.75
CA ALA A 262 5.92 -27.44 7.23
C ALA A 262 6.57 -26.08 7.53
N ALA A 263 5.84 -25.00 7.44
CA ALA A 263 6.32 -23.65 7.76
C ALA A 263 6.65 -23.51 9.24
N VAL A 264 5.80 -24.08 10.11
CA VAL A 264 6.03 -24.06 11.57
C VAL A 264 7.22 -24.96 11.95
N ASP A 265 7.33 -26.15 11.39
CA ASP A 265 8.45 -27.06 11.66
C ASP A 265 9.79 -26.50 11.15
N HIS A 266 9.79 -25.85 9.98
CA HIS A 266 10.99 -25.20 9.45
C HIS A 266 11.48 -24.04 10.35
N ALA A 267 10.56 -23.26 10.90
CA ALA A 267 10.90 -22.14 11.79
C ALA A 267 11.21 -22.59 13.23
N PHE A 268 10.51 -23.61 13.72
CA PHE A 268 10.58 -24.11 15.08
C PHE A 268 10.65 -25.65 15.07
N PRO A 269 11.82 -26.24 14.82
CA PRO A 269 11.96 -27.69 14.60
C PRO A 269 11.30 -28.53 15.67
N GLY A 270 10.46 -29.48 15.25
CA GLY A 270 9.70 -30.38 16.11
C GLY A 270 8.49 -29.76 16.81
N SER A 271 8.19 -28.49 16.57
CA SER A 271 7.01 -27.81 17.13
C SER A 271 5.77 -28.09 16.29
N ARG A 272 4.60 -28.10 16.95
CA ARG A 272 3.29 -28.25 16.31
C ARG A 272 2.35 -27.12 16.72
N LEU A 273 1.74 -26.50 15.74
CA LEU A 273 0.71 -25.51 15.96
C LEU A 273 -0.62 -26.21 16.27
N GLU A 274 -1.33 -25.76 17.29
CA GLU A 274 -2.66 -26.23 17.66
C GLU A 274 -3.60 -25.02 17.78
N ILE A 275 -4.89 -25.20 17.45
CA ILE A 275 -5.91 -24.17 17.67
C ILE A 275 -6.89 -24.73 18.67
N ALA A 276 -6.88 -24.17 19.87
CA ALA A 276 -7.86 -24.50 20.89
C ALA A 276 -9.18 -23.78 20.62
N VAL A 277 -10.28 -24.54 20.67
CA VAL A 277 -11.63 -24.02 20.45
C VAL A 277 -12.45 -24.30 21.71
N ALA A 278 -12.96 -23.24 22.33
CA ALA A 278 -13.83 -23.31 23.48
C ALA A 278 -14.94 -22.23 23.37
N ASP A 279 -16.20 -22.64 23.47
CA ASP A 279 -17.36 -21.75 23.40
C ASP A 279 -17.35 -20.81 22.18
N GLY A 280 -16.92 -21.32 21.00
CA GLY A 280 -16.80 -20.55 19.77
C GLY A 280 -15.62 -19.55 19.75
N ARG A 281 -14.78 -19.55 20.77
CA ARG A 281 -13.54 -18.77 20.83
C ARG A 281 -12.36 -19.63 20.42
N PHE A 282 -11.50 -19.03 19.61
CA PHE A 282 -10.30 -19.66 19.06
C PHE A 282 -9.09 -19.01 19.68
N SER A 283 -8.11 -19.83 20.07
CA SER A 283 -6.81 -19.38 20.57
C SER A 283 -5.68 -20.22 19.98
N VAL A 284 -4.54 -19.57 19.72
CA VAL A 284 -3.34 -20.24 19.23
C VAL A 284 -2.62 -20.89 20.38
N GLU A 285 -2.21 -22.16 20.16
CA GLU A 285 -1.35 -22.91 21.05
C GLU A 285 -0.19 -23.50 20.25
N LEU A 286 1.01 -23.55 20.85
CA LEU A 286 2.20 -24.13 20.23
C LEU A 286 2.77 -25.22 21.14
N ARG A 287 2.77 -26.45 20.65
CA ARG A 287 3.43 -27.56 21.31
C ARG A 287 4.89 -27.60 20.89
N GLN A 288 5.78 -27.49 21.85
CA GLN A 288 7.23 -27.52 21.61
C GLN A 288 7.87 -28.76 22.23
N PRO A 289 8.96 -29.29 21.63
CA PRO A 289 9.72 -30.41 22.21
C PRO A 289 10.19 -30.08 23.64
N GLY A 290 10.06 -31.04 24.52
CA GLY A 290 10.46 -30.89 25.92
C GLY A 290 9.43 -30.20 26.84
N MET A 291 8.32 -29.68 26.29
CA MET A 291 7.24 -29.10 27.10
C MET A 291 6.15 -30.12 27.40
N LEU A 292 5.66 -30.14 28.65
CA LEU A 292 4.62 -31.07 29.08
C LEU A 292 3.22 -30.67 28.62
N ARG A 293 3.02 -29.41 28.26
CA ARG A 293 1.76 -28.88 27.73
C ARG A 293 2.02 -27.92 26.58
N PRO A 294 1.04 -27.64 25.72
CA PRO A 294 1.15 -26.55 24.75
C PRO A 294 1.32 -25.21 25.46
N MET A 295 2.08 -24.32 24.81
CA MET A 295 2.19 -22.92 25.21
C MET A 295 1.05 -22.13 24.56
N LYS A 296 0.32 -21.35 25.35
CA LYS A 296 -0.74 -20.48 24.85
C LYS A 296 -0.16 -19.26 24.14
N ALA A 297 -0.91 -18.62 23.27
CA ALA A 297 -0.50 -17.40 22.57
C ALA A 297 0.05 -16.31 23.49
N ALA A 298 -0.48 -16.18 24.70
CA ALA A 298 -0.01 -15.23 25.72
C ALA A 298 1.41 -15.54 26.23
N GLU A 299 1.88 -16.79 26.13
CA GLU A 299 3.18 -17.25 26.59
C GLU A 299 4.26 -17.26 25.47
N LEU A 300 3.84 -17.09 24.20
CA LEU A 300 4.75 -17.09 23.07
C LEU A 300 5.62 -15.82 23.06
N SER A 301 6.86 -15.95 22.60
CA SER A 301 7.69 -14.78 22.34
C SER A 301 7.10 -13.90 21.24
N ASP A 302 7.46 -12.61 21.22
CA ASP A 302 7.04 -11.67 20.17
C ASP A 302 7.44 -12.16 18.78
N GLY A 303 8.67 -12.68 18.63
CA GLY A 303 9.15 -13.24 17.38
C GLY A 303 8.36 -14.46 16.93
N THR A 304 8.04 -15.38 17.84
CA THR A 304 7.22 -16.56 17.52
C THR A 304 5.82 -16.14 17.05
N LEU A 305 5.18 -15.24 17.79
CA LEU A 305 3.83 -14.75 17.44
C LEU A 305 3.84 -14.01 16.10
N ARG A 306 4.86 -13.17 15.86
CA ARG A 306 5.01 -12.44 14.60
C ARG A 306 5.23 -13.37 13.42
N PHE A 307 6.06 -14.43 13.59
CA PHE A 307 6.25 -15.41 12.55
C PHE A 307 4.94 -16.14 12.19
N LEU A 308 4.13 -16.52 13.18
CA LEU A 308 2.82 -17.13 12.94
C LEU A 308 1.84 -16.19 12.24
N LEU A 309 1.87 -14.89 12.57
CA LEU A 309 1.08 -13.85 11.88
C LEU A 309 1.48 -13.73 10.41
N LEU A 310 2.78 -13.67 10.12
CA LEU A 310 3.30 -13.64 8.75
C LEU A 310 2.99 -14.93 8.00
N THR A 311 3.09 -16.10 8.64
CA THR A 311 2.69 -17.38 8.06
C THR A 311 1.22 -17.38 7.65
N ALA A 312 0.32 -16.92 8.53
CA ALA A 312 -1.10 -16.83 8.22
C ALA A 312 -1.42 -15.84 7.09
N ALA A 313 -0.66 -14.73 7.01
CA ALA A 313 -0.79 -13.75 5.94
C ALA A 313 -0.32 -14.31 4.59
N LEU A 314 0.84 -14.98 4.57
CA LEU A 314 1.50 -15.45 3.34
C LEU A 314 0.88 -16.73 2.77
N LEU A 315 0.35 -17.63 3.61
CA LEU A 315 -0.33 -18.84 3.17
C LEU A 315 -1.83 -18.65 2.86
N THR A 316 -2.29 -17.39 2.81
CA THR A 316 -3.71 -17.08 2.59
C THR A 316 -4.35 -17.90 1.46
N PRO A 317 -5.55 -18.52 1.67
CA PRO A 317 -6.25 -19.26 0.61
C PRO A 317 -6.93 -18.34 -0.42
N ARG A 318 -6.96 -17.04 -0.16
CA ARG A 318 -7.39 -15.99 -1.08
C ARG A 318 -6.24 -14.99 -1.33
N PRO A 319 -5.31 -15.33 -2.23
CA PRO A 319 -4.20 -14.46 -2.54
C PRO A 319 -4.69 -13.08 -3.04
N PRO A 320 -4.26 -11.96 -2.44
CA PRO A 320 -4.57 -10.62 -2.95
C PRO A 320 -3.81 -10.36 -4.26
N GLU A 321 -4.26 -9.42 -5.07
CA GLU A 321 -3.52 -9.03 -6.27
C GLU A 321 -2.16 -8.41 -5.92
N LEU A 322 -2.10 -7.65 -4.82
CA LEU A 322 -0.87 -7.08 -4.28
C LEU A 322 -0.78 -7.29 -2.77
N MET A 323 0.37 -7.75 -2.30
CA MET A 323 0.72 -7.82 -0.89
C MET A 323 1.98 -6.99 -0.62
N VAL A 324 1.90 -6.07 0.32
CA VAL A 324 3.04 -5.22 0.72
C VAL A 324 3.43 -5.54 2.14
N LEU A 325 4.66 -6.00 2.32
CA LEU A 325 5.25 -6.26 3.61
C LEU A 325 6.23 -5.14 3.95
N ASN A 326 6.04 -4.48 5.09
CA ASN A 326 6.95 -3.44 5.56
C ASN A 326 7.71 -3.94 6.78
N GLU A 327 9.03 -4.08 6.63
CA GLU A 327 9.95 -4.59 7.66
C GLU A 327 9.44 -5.87 8.33
N PRO A 328 9.14 -6.94 7.53
CA PRO A 328 8.58 -8.17 8.07
C PRO A 328 9.52 -8.87 9.05
N GLU A 329 10.82 -8.62 8.96
CA GLU A 329 11.88 -9.14 9.81
C GLU A 329 11.89 -8.58 11.24
N THR A 330 11.21 -7.48 11.50
CA THR A 330 11.21 -6.81 12.82
C THR A 330 10.81 -7.79 13.92
N SER A 331 11.56 -7.82 15.01
CA SER A 331 11.39 -8.72 16.16
C SER A 331 11.63 -10.23 15.84
N LEU A 332 12.04 -10.59 14.65
CA LEU A 332 12.40 -11.97 14.32
C LEU A 332 13.90 -12.21 14.53
N HIS A 333 14.25 -13.41 15.04
CA HIS A 333 15.64 -13.83 15.09
C HIS A 333 16.17 -14.07 13.68
N VAL A 334 17.47 -13.85 13.47
CA VAL A 334 18.11 -13.99 12.15
C VAL A 334 17.94 -15.40 11.56
N ASP A 335 17.90 -16.43 12.40
CA ASP A 335 17.71 -17.83 11.97
C ASP A 335 16.34 -18.10 11.34
N LEU A 336 15.35 -17.22 11.54
CA LEU A 336 14.04 -17.31 10.92
C LEU A 336 13.98 -16.70 9.51
N MET A 337 15.04 -15.98 9.09
CA MET A 337 15.05 -15.31 7.78
C MET A 337 14.93 -16.27 6.59
N PRO A 338 15.58 -17.45 6.57
CA PRO A 338 15.39 -18.42 5.48
C PRO A 338 13.95 -18.95 5.41
N ALA A 339 13.33 -19.24 6.56
CA ALA A 339 11.94 -19.71 6.62
C ALA A 339 10.96 -18.62 6.14
N LEU A 340 11.17 -17.37 6.56
CA LEU A 340 10.37 -16.23 6.11
C LEU A 340 10.53 -15.97 4.60
N ALA A 341 11.77 -16.00 4.09
CA ALA A 341 12.05 -15.85 2.67
C ALA A 341 11.35 -16.92 1.83
N GLY A 342 11.40 -18.19 2.28
CA GLY A 342 10.69 -19.30 1.63
C GLY A 342 9.19 -19.05 1.54
N LEU A 343 8.55 -18.57 2.61
CA LEU A 343 7.13 -18.20 2.61
C LEU A 343 6.82 -17.05 1.65
N ILE A 344 7.65 -16.01 1.62
CA ILE A 344 7.50 -14.86 0.71
C ILE A 344 7.59 -15.33 -0.74
N VAL A 345 8.58 -16.14 -1.08
CA VAL A 345 8.75 -16.70 -2.45
C VAL A 345 7.57 -17.59 -2.81
N GLN A 346 7.08 -18.42 -1.90
CA GLN A 346 5.89 -19.24 -2.13
C GLN A 346 4.65 -18.37 -2.40
N ALA A 347 4.45 -17.32 -1.61
CA ALA A 347 3.32 -16.40 -1.78
C ALA A 347 3.39 -15.61 -3.08
N SER A 348 4.60 -15.27 -3.56
CA SER A 348 4.81 -14.50 -4.79
C SER A 348 4.37 -15.24 -6.06
N ALA A 349 4.19 -16.56 -5.99
CA ALA A 349 3.63 -17.33 -7.10
C ALA A 349 2.15 -17.02 -7.39
N ASN A 350 1.40 -16.49 -6.40
CA ASN A 350 -0.02 -16.24 -6.52
C ASN A 350 -0.43 -14.79 -6.20
N SER A 351 0.45 -14.00 -5.61
CA SER A 351 0.25 -12.57 -5.29
C SER A 351 1.46 -11.79 -5.76
N GLN A 352 1.26 -10.62 -6.33
CA GLN A 352 2.37 -9.70 -6.51
C GLN A 352 2.83 -9.18 -5.15
N MET A 353 4.14 -9.18 -4.92
CA MET A 353 4.72 -8.88 -3.61
C MET A 353 5.64 -7.67 -3.68
N ILE A 354 5.51 -6.76 -2.72
CA ILE A 354 6.50 -5.71 -2.45
C ILE A 354 6.99 -5.90 -1.01
N VAL A 355 8.28 -6.13 -0.85
CA VAL A 355 8.91 -6.31 0.47
C VAL A 355 9.84 -5.13 0.73
N VAL A 356 9.48 -4.29 1.69
CA VAL A 356 10.35 -3.20 2.16
C VAL A 356 11.15 -3.74 3.32
N THR A 357 12.47 -3.77 3.20
CA THR A 357 13.35 -4.35 4.24
C THR A 357 14.67 -3.57 4.38
N HIS A 358 15.24 -3.66 5.57
CA HIS A 358 16.61 -3.23 5.86
C HIS A 358 17.49 -4.40 6.35
N SER A 359 16.94 -5.62 6.40
CA SER A 359 17.64 -6.81 6.88
C SER A 359 18.49 -7.43 5.77
N GLU A 360 19.81 -7.38 5.92
CA GLU A 360 20.75 -8.05 5.01
C GLU A 360 20.53 -9.57 4.96
N ALA A 361 20.11 -10.18 6.09
CA ALA A 361 19.87 -11.60 6.17
C ALA A 361 18.63 -12.02 5.35
N LEU A 362 17.53 -11.25 5.44
CA LEU A 362 16.33 -11.48 4.64
C LEU A 362 16.61 -11.21 3.15
N LEU A 363 17.29 -10.11 2.86
CA LEU A 363 17.69 -9.74 1.49
C LEU A 363 18.53 -10.83 0.83
N LYS A 364 19.52 -11.35 1.55
CA LYS A 364 20.35 -12.46 1.08
C LYS A 364 19.51 -13.69 0.75
N ALA A 365 18.65 -14.11 1.68
CA ALA A 365 17.80 -15.30 1.49
C ALA A 365 16.81 -15.13 0.30
N LEU A 366 16.28 -13.91 0.09
CA LEU A 366 15.41 -13.61 -1.06
C LEU A 366 16.19 -13.58 -2.38
N ARG A 367 17.42 -13.04 -2.41
CA ARG A 367 18.29 -13.05 -3.60
C ARG A 367 18.66 -14.47 -4.02
N GLU A 368 18.95 -15.34 -3.06
CA GLU A 368 19.30 -16.75 -3.32
C GLU A 368 18.16 -17.52 -4.01
N SER A 369 16.91 -17.07 -3.86
CA SER A 369 15.76 -17.67 -4.56
C SER A 369 15.76 -17.42 -6.08
N GLY A 370 16.45 -16.37 -6.55
CA GLY A 370 16.47 -15.95 -7.94
C GLY A 370 15.15 -15.33 -8.47
N ALA A 371 14.12 -15.24 -7.62
CA ALA A 371 12.78 -14.74 -8.00
C ALA A 371 12.59 -13.25 -7.75
N ALA A 372 13.50 -12.61 -6.98
CA ALA A 372 13.31 -11.27 -6.48
C ALA A 372 14.01 -10.22 -7.34
N HIS A 373 13.31 -9.11 -7.60
CA HIS A 373 13.86 -7.90 -8.21
C HIS A 373 14.09 -6.82 -7.15
N GLU A 374 15.27 -6.20 -7.15
CA GLU A 374 15.65 -5.25 -6.10
C GLU A 374 15.63 -3.80 -6.59
N HIS A 375 15.04 -2.93 -5.78
CA HIS A 375 15.03 -1.48 -5.94
C HIS A 375 15.74 -0.84 -4.75
N GLU A 376 17.01 -0.46 -4.92
CA GLU A 376 17.78 0.24 -3.89
C GLU A 376 17.49 1.74 -3.93
N LEU A 377 16.85 2.24 -2.86
CA LEU A 377 16.53 3.66 -2.73
C LEU A 377 17.67 4.43 -2.08
N TYR A 378 17.94 5.62 -2.59
CA TYR A 378 18.87 6.57 -1.99
C TYR A 378 18.34 8.00 -2.04
N LYS A 379 18.95 8.90 -1.27
CA LYS A 379 18.62 10.34 -1.30
C LYS A 379 19.65 11.13 -2.04
N ASP A 380 19.17 12.03 -2.90
CA ASP A 380 19.96 13.04 -3.57
C ASP A 380 19.30 14.42 -3.40
N LEU A 381 19.96 15.33 -2.68
CA LEU A 381 19.40 16.63 -2.29
C LEU A 381 18.00 16.56 -1.67
N GLY A 382 17.76 15.54 -0.83
CA GLY A 382 16.47 15.30 -0.18
C GLY A 382 15.45 14.54 -1.03
N GLU A 383 15.64 14.41 -2.33
CA GLU A 383 14.83 13.63 -3.26
C GLU A 383 15.16 12.13 -3.14
N THR A 384 14.11 11.29 -3.02
CA THR A 384 14.25 9.84 -3.10
C THR A 384 14.43 9.41 -4.56
N ARG A 385 15.46 8.60 -4.83
CA ARG A 385 15.77 8.05 -6.16
C ARG A 385 16.08 6.56 -6.06
N ILE A 386 16.04 5.86 -7.21
CA ILE A 386 16.42 4.45 -7.34
C ILE A 386 17.85 4.41 -7.91
N LYS A 387 18.71 3.63 -7.28
CA LYS A 387 20.09 3.43 -7.72
C LYS A 387 20.12 2.64 -9.03
N GLY A 388 20.95 3.08 -9.95
CA GLY A 388 21.07 2.46 -11.28
C GLY A 388 19.95 2.82 -12.24
N LEU A 389 18.95 3.60 -11.85
CA LEU A 389 17.88 4.06 -12.74
C LEU A 389 18.18 5.50 -13.20
N GLY A 390 18.54 5.65 -14.47
CA GLY A 390 18.71 6.96 -15.10
C GLY A 390 17.37 7.68 -15.33
N PRO A 391 17.41 8.99 -15.63
CA PRO A 391 16.18 9.78 -15.81
C PRO A 391 15.24 9.30 -16.93
N LEU A 392 15.76 8.49 -17.87
CA LEU A 392 15.03 7.96 -19.03
C LEU A 392 14.86 6.43 -19.01
N GLU A 393 15.34 5.76 -17.97
CA GLU A 393 15.37 4.29 -17.86
C GLU A 393 14.20 3.72 -17.04
N GLY A 394 13.38 4.57 -16.42
CA GLY A 394 12.18 4.17 -15.70
C GLY A 394 11.02 3.80 -16.61
N PRO A 395 9.97 3.19 -16.06
CA PRO A 395 8.75 2.91 -16.81
C PRO A 395 8.18 4.20 -17.40
N LEU A 396 7.65 4.10 -18.61
CA LEU A 396 7.00 5.24 -19.24
C LEU A 396 5.77 5.64 -18.39
N TRP A 397 5.83 6.84 -17.82
CA TRP A 397 4.74 7.41 -17.06
C TRP A 397 4.53 8.88 -17.44
N SER A 398 3.29 9.29 -17.58
CA SER A 398 2.96 10.69 -17.82
C SER A 398 1.77 11.10 -16.94
N TRP A 399 1.96 12.20 -16.21
CA TRP A 399 0.88 12.78 -15.45
C TRP A 399 -0.03 13.63 -16.35
N PRO A 400 -1.35 13.51 -16.22
CA PRO A 400 -2.28 14.30 -17.02
C PRO A 400 -2.09 15.81 -16.72
N LYS A 401 -2.14 16.61 -17.77
CA LYS A 401 -2.22 18.07 -17.63
C LYS A 401 -3.59 18.44 -17.02
N ARG A 402 -3.62 19.42 -16.18
CA ARG A 402 -4.85 19.99 -15.57
C ARG A 402 -5.74 20.70 -16.56
#